data_44c036ec427a04eaa5592da334fa5764
#
_entry.id   44c036ec427a04eaa5592da334fa5764
#
_cell.length_a   1.000
_cell.length_b   1.000
_cell.length_c   1.000
_cell.angle_alpha   90.00
_cell.angle_beta   90.00
_cell.angle_gamma   90.00
#
_symmetry.space_group_name_H-M   'P 1'
#
loop_
_entity.id
_entity.type
_entity.pdbx_description
1 polymer ?
#
loop_
_entity_poly.entity_id
_entity_poly.type
_entity_poly.pdbx_seq_one_letter_code
_entity_poly.pdbx_strand_id
1 'polypeptide(L)'
;MDIQCVPASILGIITIIAVLCLIFRWFGLKKVRSFYVWVGVLAVLGGAWAFLFPLAINADFSQNGDGAALRQMLIYTTGGILGVITLGENHRKNSLEKAKNDQDHTRQVRAERRNRYTTAIEQLSDDKASIRLGGVYTLVGLVDEWLSDEKTSPNFEERRKEGQVIINNLCAYIRSPFLPAEHAEQLDKPYAKNLQNDFDGDKEKFNADKQAFKQQKATLEEERQIRLNIVQ
;
A
#
# COMPACT_ATOMS: atom_id res chain seq x y z
N MET A 1 46.47 52.71 -5.50
CA MET A 1 45.65 51.64 -5.00
C MET A 1 45.54 50.62 -6.14
N ASP A 2 46.37 49.59 -6.05
CA ASP A 2 46.60 48.69 -7.17
C ASP A 2 45.26 47.95 -7.56
N ILE A 3 44.87 48.13 -8.80
CA ILE A 3 43.68 47.48 -9.39
C ILE A 3 43.71 45.95 -9.19
N GLN A 4 44.87 45.39 -8.92
CA GLN A 4 45.16 44.00 -8.67
C GLN A 4 44.64 43.47 -7.30
N CYS A 5 44.46 44.31 -6.31
CA CYS A 5 44.00 43.91 -4.96
C CYS A 5 42.46 43.71 -4.91
N VAL A 6 41.73 44.28 -5.85
CA VAL A 6 40.27 44.26 -5.84
C VAL A 6 39.70 42.85 -6.08
N PRO A 7 40.15 42.08 -7.08
CA PRO A 7 39.60 40.72 -7.30
C PRO A 7 39.97 39.74 -6.19
N ALA A 8 41.17 39.88 -5.60
CA ALA A 8 41.62 39.05 -4.48
C ALA A 8 40.81 39.31 -3.20
N SER A 9 40.50 40.58 -2.89
CA SER A 9 39.67 40.93 -1.73
C SER A 9 38.21 40.47 -1.89
N ILE A 10 37.62 40.55 -3.09
CA ILE A 10 36.30 40.07 -3.37
C ILE A 10 36.25 38.53 -3.21
N LEU A 11 37.24 37.80 -3.71
CA LEU A 11 37.38 36.37 -3.56
C LEU A 11 37.45 35.95 -2.09
N GLY A 12 38.23 36.68 -1.28
CA GLY A 12 38.34 36.50 0.17
C GLY A 12 36.98 36.65 0.88
N ILE A 13 36.20 37.66 0.52
CA ILE A 13 34.87 37.90 1.09
C ILE A 13 33.91 36.76 0.71
N ILE A 14 33.92 36.33 -0.54
CA ILE A 14 33.07 35.21 -1.02
C ILE A 14 33.40 33.91 -0.28
N THR A 15 34.69 33.60 -0.03
CA THR A 15 35.09 32.41 0.74
C THR A 15 34.64 32.50 2.19
N ILE A 16 34.80 33.68 2.83
CA ILE A 16 34.32 33.87 4.20
C ILE A 16 32.81 33.68 4.30
N ILE A 17 32.04 34.23 3.37
CA ILE A 17 30.58 34.03 3.31
C ILE A 17 30.23 32.56 3.12
N ALA A 18 30.91 31.83 2.22
CA ALA A 18 30.69 30.42 2.00
C ALA A 18 30.96 29.58 3.26
N VAL A 19 32.07 29.84 3.95
CA VAL A 19 32.43 29.16 5.21
C VAL A 19 31.43 29.49 6.31
N LEU A 20 31.02 30.75 6.46
CA LEU A 20 29.98 31.14 7.42
C LEU A 20 28.66 30.45 7.12
N CYS A 21 28.23 30.35 5.86
CA CYS A 21 27.03 29.61 5.46
C CYS A 21 27.13 28.13 5.82
N LEU A 22 28.27 27.47 5.64
CA LEU A 22 28.51 26.08 6.04
C LEU A 22 28.47 25.92 7.56
N ILE A 23 29.08 26.86 8.32
CA ILE A 23 29.03 26.84 9.78
C ILE A 23 27.61 27.04 10.30
N PHE A 24 26.85 27.99 9.76
CA PHE A 24 25.45 28.21 10.13
C PHE A 24 24.56 27.01 9.81
N ARG A 25 24.84 26.25 8.74
CA ARG A 25 24.19 24.99 8.45
C ARG A 25 24.48 23.93 9.51
N TRP A 26 25.71 23.87 9.99
CA TRP A 26 26.12 22.88 11.01
C TRP A 26 25.50 23.18 12.38
N PHE A 27 25.38 24.46 12.74
CA PHE A 27 24.74 24.89 13.98
C PHE A 27 23.19 24.86 13.99
N GLY A 28 22.56 24.32 12.96
CA GLY A 28 21.16 23.88 13.05
C GLY A 28 20.09 24.96 12.99
N LEU A 29 20.32 26.07 12.31
CA LEU A 29 19.23 26.99 11.98
C LEU A 29 18.21 26.31 11.04
N LYS A 30 17.13 25.77 11.65
CA LYS A 30 16.09 24.94 11.03
C LYS A 30 15.31 25.58 9.87
N LYS A 31 15.56 26.84 9.54
CA LYS A 31 14.75 27.64 8.62
C LYS A 31 15.16 27.59 7.13
N VAL A 32 16.38 27.14 6.80
CA VAL A 32 16.81 26.98 5.40
C VAL A 32 16.89 25.48 5.09
N ARG A 33 15.75 24.86 4.89
CA ARG A 33 15.58 23.40 4.79
C ARG A 33 15.56 22.87 3.36
N SER A 34 15.64 23.74 2.35
CA SER A 34 15.58 23.31 0.96
C SER A 34 16.96 22.92 0.43
N PHE A 35 17.15 21.65 0.13
CA PHE A 35 18.32 21.12 -0.57
C PHE A 35 18.65 21.94 -1.83
N TYR A 36 17.63 22.33 -2.59
CA TYR A 36 17.79 23.11 -3.82
C TYR A 36 18.37 24.51 -3.59
N VAL A 37 18.05 25.18 -2.47
CA VAL A 37 18.65 26.47 -2.11
C VAL A 37 20.15 26.30 -1.89
N TRP A 38 20.57 25.22 -1.20
CA TRP A 38 21.98 24.94 -0.97
C TRP A 38 22.75 24.59 -2.25
N VAL A 39 22.13 23.81 -3.13
CA VAL A 39 22.70 23.52 -4.46
C VAL A 39 22.84 24.81 -5.27
N GLY A 40 21.84 25.71 -5.25
CA GLY A 40 21.87 26.99 -5.89
C GLY A 40 22.99 27.89 -5.32
N VAL A 41 23.13 27.97 -4.01
CA VAL A 41 24.22 28.76 -3.35
C VAL A 41 25.59 28.21 -3.75
N LEU A 42 25.80 26.89 -3.74
CA LEU A 42 27.03 26.24 -4.17
C LEU A 42 27.33 26.51 -5.65
N ALA A 43 26.32 26.49 -6.51
CA ALA A 43 26.48 26.82 -7.94
C ALA A 43 26.90 28.25 -8.17
N VAL A 44 26.27 29.21 -7.48
CA VAL A 44 26.60 30.63 -7.59
C VAL A 44 28.01 30.91 -7.04
N LEU A 45 28.36 30.37 -5.88
CA LEU A 45 29.67 30.49 -5.28
C LEU A 45 30.77 29.88 -6.14
N GLY A 46 30.55 28.66 -6.66
CA GLY A 46 31.49 27.98 -7.54
C GLY A 46 31.67 28.70 -8.87
N GLY A 47 30.60 29.25 -9.45
CA GLY A 47 30.67 30.11 -10.63
C GLY A 47 31.43 31.38 -10.38
N ALA A 48 31.18 32.09 -9.27
CA ALA A 48 31.90 33.26 -8.88
C ALA A 48 33.43 32.99 -8.67
N TRP A 49 33.74 31.84 -8.04
CA TRP A 49 35.13 31.41 -7.90
C TRP A 49 35.78 31.12 -9.26
N ALA A 50 35.13 30.40 -10.15
CA ALA A 50 35.65 30.12 -11.47
C ALA A 50 35.94 31.38 -12.30
N PHE A 51 35.17 32.45 -12.05
CA PHE A 51 35.38 33.73 -12.74
C PHE A 51 36.46 34.61 -12.11
N LEU A 52 36.44 34.76 -10.78
CA LEU A 52 37.30 35.71 -10.05
C LEU A 52 38.70 35.17 -9.74
N PHE A 53 38.86 33.86 -9.55
CA PHE A 53 40.14 33.27 -9.17
C PHE A 53 41.23 33.46 -10.24
N PRO A 54 41.00 33.22 -11.55
CA PRO A 54 42.02 33.49 -12.57
C PRO A 54 42.40 34.96 -12.66
N LEU A 55 41.44 35.87 -12.42
CA LEU A 55 41.70 37.31 -12.35
C LEU A 55 42.55 37.71 -11.13
N ALA A 56 42.32 37.09 -9.97
CA ALA A 56 43.03 37.34 -8.74
C ALA A 56 44.52 36.92 -8.80
N ILE A 57 44.82 35.85 -9.55
CA ILE A 57 46.22 35.37 -9.75
C ILE A 57 46.87 35.97 -11.00
N ASN A 58 46.25 36.98 -11.65
CA ASN A 58 46.73 37.58 -12.88
C ASN A 58 47.06 36.57 -13.99
N ALA A 59 46.21 35.54 -14.12
CA ALA A 59 46.35 34.54 -15.17
C ALA A 59 46.30 35.20 -16.55
N ASP A 60 47.20 34.80 -17.44
CA ASP A 60 47.24 35.30 -18.80
C ASP A 60 46.07 34.72 -19.64
N PHE A 61 45.25 35.63 -20.17
CA PHE A 61 44.12 35.28 -21.06
C PHE A 61 44.46 35.47 -22.54
N SER A 62 45.73 35.67 -22.89
CA SER A 62 46.15 35.64 -24.30
C SER A 62 45.94 34.26 -24.94
N GLN A 63 46.09 34.18 -26.27
CA GLN A 63 45.87 32.90 -27.01
C GLN A 63 46.77 31.75 -26.54
N ASN A 64 47.90 32.04 -25.90
CA ASN A 64 48.89 31.09 -25.37
C ASN A 64 48.87 31.03 -23.83
N GLY A 65 47.94 31.71 -23.14
CA GLY A 65 47.90 31.80 -21.69
C GLY A 65 47.00 30.76 -21.02
N ASP A 66 47.32 30.39 -19.78
CA ASP A 66 46.64 29.33 -19.00
C ASP A 66 45.32 29.79 -18.36
N GLY A 67 44.96 31.06 -18.43
CA GLY A 67 43.78 31.63 -17.76
C GLY A 67 42.44 31.03 -18.23
N ALA A 68 42.32 30.78 -19.53
CA ALA A 68 41.12 30.14 -20.11
C ALA A 68 40.99 28.68 -19.65
N ALA A 69 42.10 27.93 -19.65
CA ALA A 69 42.15 26.55 -19.22
C ALA A 69 41.81 26.39 -17.73
N LEU A 70 42.35 27.28 -16.86
CA LEU A 70 42.03 27.31 -15.43
C LEU A 70 40.54 27.58 -15.18
N ARG A 71 39.96 28.55 -15.89
CA ARG A 71 38.50 28.82 -15.79
C ARG A 71 37.67 27.62 -16.18
N GLN A 72 37.99 26.97 -17.28
CA GLN A 72 37.30 25.81 -17.75
C GLN A 72 37.40 24.63 -16.77
N MET A 73 38.58 24.39 -16.20
CA MET A 73 38.80 23.35 -15.17
C MET A 73 37.97 23.61 -13.93
N LEU A 74 37.89 24.87 -13.44
CA LEU A 74 37.09 25.23 -12.26
C LEU A 74 35.55 25.04 -12.53
N ILE A 75 35.09 25.39 -13.71
CA ILE A 75 33.69 25.16 -14.11
C ILE A 75 33.38 23.67 -14.14
N TYR A 76 34.24 22.84 -14.75
CA TYR A 76 34.03 21.39 -14.84
C TYR A 76 34.07 20.73 -13.45
N THR A 77 35.00 21.08 -12.58
CA THR A 77 35.05 20.55 -11.20
C THR A 77 33.84 20.97 -10.39
N THR A 78 33.42 22.20 -10.46
CA THR A 78 32.22 22.67 -9.75
C THR A 78 30.98 22.00 -10.27
N GLY A 79 30.79 21.93 -11.60
CA GLY A 79 29.67 21.24 -12.24
C GLY A 79 29.65 19.74 -11.95
N GLY A 80 30.80 19.08 -11.95
CA GLY A 80 30.95 17.68 -11.58
C GLY A 80 30.53 17.39 -10.14
N ILE A 81 30.99 18.19 -9.19
CA ILE A 81 30.59 18.07 -7.77
C ILE A 81 29.07 18.25 -7.60
N LEU A 82 28.50 19.29 -8.22
CA LEU A 82 27.06 19.54 -8.17
C LEU A 82 26.27 18.40 -8.80
N GLY A 83 26.75 17.85 -9.91
CA GLY A 83 26.16 16.69 -10.57
C GLY A 83 26.10 15.46 -9.66
N VAL A 84 27.22 15.13 -9.00
CA VAL A 84 27.29 13.98 -8.07
C VAL A 84 26.34 14.17 -6.88
N ILE A 85 26.32 15.37 -6.28
CA ILE A 85 25.42 15.70 -5.16
C ILE A 85 23.95 15.55 -5.57
N THR A 86 23.60 16.06 -6.76
CA THR A 86 22.22 15.99 -7.28
C THR A 86 21.80 14.58 -7.60
N LEU A 87 22.67 13.78 -8.22
CA LEU A 87 22.42 12.36 -8.50
C LEU A 87 22.25 11.56 -7.20
N GLY A 88 23.09 11.80 -6.19
CA GLY A 88 22.98 11.15 -4.89
C GLY A 88 21.64 11.45 -4.19
N GLU A 89 21.19 12.71 -4.22
CA GLU A 89 19.89 13.07 -3.63
C GLU A 89 18.72 12.51 -4.41
N ASN A 90 18.78 12.49 -5.74
CA ASN A 90 17.75 11.85 -6.56
C ASN A 90 17.66 10.35 -6.30
N HIS A 91 18.79 9.67 -6.18
CA HIS A 91 18.82 8.24 -5.85
C HIS A 91 18.19 7.99 -4.46
N ARG A 92 18.54 8.82 -3.47
CA ARG A 92 17.96 8.73 -2.12
C ARG A 92 16.46 8.98 -2.12
N LYS A 93 15.95 9.96 -2.88
CA LYS A 93 14.52 10.24 -3.01
C LYS A 93 13.78 9.09 -3.66
N ASN A 94 14.30 8.56 -4.75
CA ASN A 94 13.71 7.43 -5.46
C ASN A 94 13.62 6.19 -4.56
N SER A 95 14.63 5.90 -3.74
CA SER A 95 14.60 4.78 -2.82
C SER A 95 13.58 4.95 -1.70
N LEU A 96 13.44 6.17 -1.15
CA LEU A 96 12.42 6.50 -0.15
C LEU A 96 11.00 6.44 -0.72
N GLU A 97 10.81 6.94 -1.94
CA GLU A 97 9.52 6.88 -2.64
C GLU A 97 9.12 5.44 -2.94
N LYS A 98 10.07 4.61 -3.39
CA LYS A 98 9.83 3.18 -3.60
C LYS A 98 9.41 2.49 -2.30
N ALA A 99 10.14 2.72 -1.19
CA ALA A 99 9.80 2.14 0.11
C ALA A 99 8.41 2.59 0.59
N LYS A 100 8.04 3.85 0.36
CA LYS A 100 6.71 4.38 0.67
C LYS A 100 5.63 3.73 -0.20
N ASN A 101 5.85 3.60 -1.51
CA ASN A 101 4.91 2.97 -2.42
C ASN A 101 4.68 1.49 -2.05
N ASP A 102 5.74 0.76 -1.68
CA ASP A 102 5.63 -0.64 -1.23
C ASP A 102 4.81 -0.74 0.07
N GLN A 103 5.00 0.20 1.01
CA GLN A 103 4.22 0.28 2.24
C GLN A 103 2.74 0.62 1.97
N ASP A 104 2.48 1.59 1.11
CA ASP A 104 1.12 2.01 0.74
C ASP A 104 0.39 0.88 -0.02
N HIS A 105 1.10 0.17 -0.91
CA HIS A 105 0.57 -1.02 -1.58
C HIS A 105 0.17 -2.11 -0.57
N THR A 106 1.04 -2.42 0.40
CA THR A 106 0.74 -3.39 1.46
C THR A 106 -0.51 -3.00 2.26
N ARG A 107 -0.64 -1.71 2.60
CA ARG A 107 -1.83 -1.19 3.31
C ARG A 107 -3.10 -1.32 2.47
N GLN A 108 -3.03 -1.03 1.18
CA GLN A 108 -4.15 -1.15 0.25
C GLN A 108 -4.63 -2.61 0.14
N VAL A 109 -3.71 -3.55 -0.07
CA VAL A 109 -4.04 -4.98 -0.15
C VAL A 109 -4.71 -5.47 1.13
N ARG A 110 -4.18 -5.10 2.30
CA ARG A 110 -4.78 -5.45 3.60
C ARG A 110 -6.17 -4.83 3.80
N ALA A 111 -6.36 -3.58 3.37
CA ALA A 111 -7.66 -2.90 3.45
C ALA A 111 -8.70 -3.54 2.53
N GLU A 112 -8.31 -3.90 1.31
CA GLU A 112 -9.16 -4.59 0.35
C GLU A 112 -9.60 -5.97 0.86
N ARG A 113 -8.66 -6.77 1.38
CA ARG A 113 -8.99 -8.08 1.99
C ARG A 113 -9.96 -7.94 3.15
N ARG A 114 -9.77 -6.93 4.02
CA ARG A 114 -10.71 -6.66 5.12
C ARG A 114 -12.09 -6.29 4.62
N ASN A 115 -12.18 -5.47 3.58
CA ASN A 115 -13.44 -5.09 2.98
C ASN A 115 -14.17 -6.31 2.37
N ARG A 116 -13.45 -7.13 1.60
CA ARG A 116 -13.98 -8.38 1.03
C ARG A 116 -14.43 -9.34 2.12
N TYR A 117 -13.67 -9.46 3.21
CA TYR A 117 -14.05 -10.26 4.37
C TYR A 117 -15.37 -9.77 4.99
N THR A 118 -15.50 -8.46 5.25
CA THR A 118 -16.74 -7.89 5.82
C THR A 118 -17.94 -8.15 4.90
N THR A 119 -17.78 -7.89 3.59
CA THR A 119 -18.84 -8.16 2.61
C THR A 119 -19.21 -9.64 2.56
N ALA A 120 -18.24 -10.55 2.62
CA ALA A 120 -18.52 -11.98 2.60
C ALA A 120 -19.24 -12.46 3.87
N ILE A 121 -18.92 -11.89 5.05
CA ILE A 121 -19.67 -12.15 6.30
C ILE A 121 -21.11 -11.65 6.20
N GLU A 122 -21.33 -10.46 5.62
CA GLU A 122 -22.69 -9.95 5.36
C GLU A 122 -23.47 -10.88 4.42
N GLN A 123 -22.82 -11.38 3.37
CA GLN A 123 -23.40 -12.35 2.44
C GLN A 123 -23.81 -13.66 3.11
N LEU A 124 -23.08 -14.14 4.12
CA LEU A 124 -23.46 -15.35 4.88
C LEU A 124 -24.79 -15.18 5.65
N SER A 125 -25.19 -13.95 5.91
CA SER A 125 -26.43 -13.62 6.62
C SER A 125 -27.60 -13.31 5.67
N ASP A 126 -27.40 -13.43 4.34
CA ASP A 126 -28.43 -13.14 3.35
C ASP A 126 -29.49 -14.25 3.28
N ASP A 127 -30.71 -13.86 2.98
CA ASP A 127 -31.85 -14.80 2.85
C ASP A 127 -31.68 -15.75 1.65
N LYS A 128 -30.99 -15.30 0.60
CA LYS A 128 -30.79 -16.06 -0.63
C LYS A 128 -29.60 -17.01 -0.52
N ALA A 129 -29.87 -18.31 -0.67
CA ALA A 129 -28.84 -19.36 -0.62
C ALA A 129 -27.67 -19.13 -1.59
N SER A 130 -27.94 -18.61 -2.79
CA SER A 130 -26.90 -18.30 -3.79
C SER A 130 -25.94 -17.20 -3.33
N ILE A 131 -26.42 -16.19 -2.59
CA ILE A 131 -25.60 -15.12 -2.03
C ILE A 131 -24.76 -15.66 -0.88
N ARG A 132 -25.36 -16.45 0.03
CA ARG A 132 -24.61 -17.11 1.12
C ARG A 132 -23.49 -17.99 0.59
N LEU A 133 -23.76 -18.76 -0.46
CA LEU A 133 -22.75 -19.60 -1.13
C LEU A 133 -21.62 -18.77 -1.72
N GLY A 134 -21.92 -17.62 -2.33
CA GLY A 134 -20.92 -16.65 -2.80
C GLY A 134 -20.03 -16.14 -1.68
N GLY A 135 -20.62 -15.86 -0.50
CA GLY A 135 -19.88 -15.50 0.72
C GLY A 135 -18.90 -16.60 1.16
N VAL A 136 -19.33 -17.86 1.16
CA VAL A 136 -18.47 -19.02 1.47
C VAL A 136 -17.26 -19.07 0.54
N TYR A 137 -17.47 -19.04 -0.77
CA TYR A 137 -16.37 -19.09 -1.74
C TYR A 137 -15.42 -17.90 -1.61
N THR A 138 -15.95 -16.72 -1.32
CA THR A 138 -15.12 -15.53 -1.08
C THR A 138 -14.25 -15.71 0.16
N LEU A 139 -14.78 -16.25 1.24
CA LEU A 139 -14.03 -16.51 2.47
C LEU A 139 -12.96 -17.58 2.28
N VAL A 140 -13.26 -18.68 1.59
CA VAL A 140 -12.27 -19.72 1.27
C VAL A 140 -11.14 -19.14 0.41
N GLY A 141 -11.47 -18.39 -0.65
CA GLY A 141 -10.47 -17.72 -1.48
C GLY A 141 -9.60 -16.73 -0.69
N LEU A 142 -10.16 -16.04 0.32
CA LEU A 142 -9.38 -15.16 1.19
C LEU A 142 -8.39 -15.93 2.09
N VAL A 143 -8.72 -17.15 2.54
CA VAL A 143 -7.78 -18.00 3.29
C VAL A 143 -6.59 -18.34 2.40
N ASP A 144 -6.82 -18.77 1.16
CA ASP A 144 -5.76 -19.11 0.21
C ASP A 144 -4.89 -17.89 -0.12
N GLU A 145 -5.51 -16.72 -0.34
CA GLU A 145 -4.78 -15.48 -0.56
C GLU A 145 -3.90 -15.09 0.65
N TRP A 146 -4.39 -15.27 1.89
CA TRP A 146 -3.58 -15.00 3.08
C TRP A 146 -2.41 -15.96 3.20
N LEU A 147 -2.63 -17.24 3.00
CA LEU A 147 -1.58 -18.26 3.15
C LEU A 147 -0.49 -18.13 2.08
N SER A 148 -0.85 -17.75 0.84
CA SER A 148 0.08 -17.63 -0.29
C SER A 148 0.83 -16.31 -0.36
N ASP A 149 0.39 -15.25 0.36
CA ASP A 149 0.96 -13.91 0.22
C ASP A 149 2.20 -13.68 1.09
N GLU A 150 3.34 -14.15 0.62
CA GLU A 150 4.64 -13.89 1.25
C GLU A 150 5.13 -12.45 1.07
N LYS A 151 4.64 -11.76 0.04
CA LYS A 151 5.12 -10.43 -0.33
C LYS A 151 4.64 -9.34 0.62
N THR A 152 3.34 -9.32 0.95
CA THR A 152 2.75 -8.28 1.82
C THR A 152 2.73 -8.68 3.29
N SER A 153 2.82 -9.97 3.59
CA SER A 153 2.94 -10.53 4.95
C SER A 153 4.01 -11.63 4.99
N PRO A 154 5.30 -11.30 5.16
CA PRO A 154 6.39 -12.28 5.17
C PRO A 154 6.30 -13.28 6.34
N ASN A 155 5.66 -12.89 7.44
CA ASN A 155 5.54 -13.74 8.62
C ASN A 155 4.45 -14.81 8.41
N PHE A 156 4.85 -16.08 8.34
CA PHE A 156 3.94 -17.21 8.19
C PHE A 156 2.91 -17.32 9.33
N GLU A 157 3.33 -17.06 10.58
CA GLU A 157 2.41 -17.12 11.72
C GLU A 157 1.30 -16.04 11.65
N GLU A 158 1.63 -14.85 11.15
CA GLU A 158 0.64 -13.79 10.89
C GLU A 158 -0.36 -14.25 9.83
N ARG A 159 0.12 -14.78 8.69
CA ARG A 159 -0.73 -15.31 7.61
C ARG A 159 -1.66 -16.41 8.11
N ARG A 160 -1.10 -17.37 8.85
CA ARG A 160 -1.86 -18.48 9.45
C ARG A 160 -2.92 -17.98 10.42
N LYS A 161 -2.61 -16.99 11.25
CA LYS A 161 -3.54 -16.41 12.21
C LYS A 161 -4.74 -15.74 11.53
N GLU A 162 -4.49 -14.96 10.48
CA GLU A 162 -5.55 -14.31 9.71
C GLU A 162 -6.44 -15.35 8.99
N GLY A 163 -5.84 -16.34 8.34
CA GLY A 163 -6.59 -17.47 7.76
C GLY A 163 -7.41 -18.23 8.80
N GLN A 164 -6.85 -18.47 9.99
CA GLN A 164 -7.54 -19.17 11.07
C GLN A 164 -8.78 -18.41 11.58
N VAL A 165 -8.75 -17.08 11.60
CA VAL A 165 -9.93 -16.27 11.94
C VAL A 165 -11.07 -16.53 10.96
N ILE A 166 -10.78 -16.59 9.67
CA ILE A 166 -11.79 -16.88 8.64
C ILE A 166 -12.35 -18.29 8.82
N ILE A 167 -11.49 -19.28 9.00
CA ILE A 167 -11.89 -20.68 9.23
C ILE A 167 -12.78 -20.78 10.47
N ASN A 168 -12.44 -20.10 11.56
CA ASN A 168 -13.24 -20.10 12.77
C ASN A 168 -14.66 -19.56 12.54
N ASN A 169 -14.80 -18.50 11.69
CA ASN A 169 -16.11 -17.96 11.34
C ASN A 169 -16.93 -18.94 10.49
N LEU A 170 -16.32 -19.62 9.52
CA LEU A 170 -16.97 -20.67 8.75
C LEU A 170 -17.42 -21.83 9.64
N CYS A 171 -16.57 -22.24 10.59
CA CYS A 171 -16.93 -23.26 11.59
C CYS A 171 -18.09 -22.79 12.50
N ALA A 172 -18.11 -21.52 12.88
CA ALA A 172 -19.22 -20.95 13.66
C ALA A 172 -20.52 -20.94 12.87
N TYR A 173 -20.47 -20.62 11.57
CA TYR A 173 -21.61 -20.71 10.68
C TYR A 173 -22.18 -22.14 10.60
N ILE A 174 -21.33 -23.18 10.43
CA ILE A 174 -21.76 -24.58 10.42
C ILE A 174 -22.45 -24.98 11.72
N ARG A 175 -21.96 -24.46 12.86
CA ARG A 175 -22.52 -24.77 14.19
C ARG A 175 -23.75 -23.95 14.54
N SER A 176 -24.05 -22.91 13.77
CA SER A 176 -25.22 -22.07 14.04
C SER A 176 -26.52 -22.89 13.94
N PRO A 177 -27.48 -22.69 14.84
CA PRO A 177 -28.76 -23.39 14.78
C PRO A 177 -29.51 -23.01 13.49
N PHE A 178 -30.12 -23.97 12.88
CA PHE A 178 -30.95 -23.79 11.70
C PHE A 178 -32.31 -24.48 11.94
N LEU A 179 -33.32 -23.66 12.20
CA LEU A 179 -34.66 -24.13 12.61
C LEU A 179 -35.24 -25.25 11.71
N PRO A 180 -35.13 -25.18 10.37
CA PRO A 180 -35.63 -26.30 9.53
C PRO A 180 -34.92 -27.63 9.78
N ALA A 181 -33.66 -27.61 10.31
CA ALA A 181 -32.94 -28.83 10.62
C ALA A 181 -33.51 -29.56 11.85
N GLU A 182 -34.16 -28.87 12.78
CA GLU A 182 -34.87 -29.48 13.93
C GLU A 182 -36.04 -30.38 13.48
N HIS A 183 -36.60 -30.05 12.35
CA HIS A 183 -37.70 -30.80 11.74
C HIS A 183 -37.26 -31.68 10.56
N ALA A 184 -35.93 -31.88 10.37
CA ALA A 184 -35.36 -32.60 9.24
C ALA A 184 -35.96 -34.01 9.07
N GLU A 185 -36.16 -34.75 10.18
CA GLU A 185 -36.75 -36.08 10.11
C GLU A 185 -38.19 -36.07 9.56
N GLN A 186 -38.95 -35.02 9.84
CA GLN A 186 -40.31 -34.84 9.31
C GLN A 186 -40.28 -34.45 7.85
N LEU A 187 -39.33 -33.63 7.43
CA LEU A 187 -39.13 -33.14 6.07
C LEU A 187 -38.55 -34.22 5.14
N ASP A 188 -37.81 -35.19 5.67
CA ASP A 188 -37.26 -36.32 4.92
C ASP A 188 -38.30 -37.42 4.63
N LYS A 189 -39.41 -37.45 5.38
CA LYS A 189 -40.50 -38.41 5.12
C LYS A 189 -41.28 -38.01 3.88
N PRO A 190 -41.83 -38.99 3.13
CA PRO A 190 -42.73 -38.69 2.03
C PRO A 190 -43.93 -37.86 2.50
N TYR A 191 -44.22 -36.80 1.79
CA TYR A 191 -45.27 -35.84 2.11
C TYR A 191 -46.63 -36.48 2.48
N ALA A 192 -47.02 -37.51 1.75
CA ALA A 192 -48.28 -38.23 1.95
C ALA A 192 -48.44 -38.82 3.36
N LYS A 193 -47.34 -39.19 4.06
CA LYS A 193 -47.42 -39.78 5.40
C LYS A 193 -47.57 -38.72 6.50
N ASN A 194 -47.13 -37.49 6.26
CA ASN A 194 -47.14 -36.42 7.27
C ASN A 194 -48.48 -35.68 7.32
N LEU A 195 -49.20 -35.62 6.21
CA LEU A 195 -50.43 -34.84 6.08
C LEU A 195 -51.72 -35.71 5.99
N GLN A 196 -51.59 -37.01 5.88
CA GLN A 196 -52.73 -37.90 5.81
C GLN A 196 -53.58 -37.91 7.09
N ASN A 197 -53.00 -37.58 8.23
CA ASN A 197 -53.65 -37.54 9.53
C ASN A 197 -54.39 -36.24 9.83
N ASP A 198 -54.04 -35.13 9.13
CA ASP A 198 -54.59 -33.79 9.40
C ASP A 198 -55.55 -33.29 8.31
N PHE A 199 -55.87 -34.12 7.32
CA PHE A 199 -56.79 -33.78 6.25
C PHE A 199 -58.24 -33.86 6.74
N ASP A 200 -58.85 -32.72 7.02
CA ASP A 200 -60.27 -32.57 7.42
C ASP A 200 -61.22 -32.30 6.25
N GLY A 201 -60.80 -32.48 5.00
CA GLY A 201 -61.60 -32.28 3.80
C GLY A 201 -61.42 -30.91 3.13
N ASP A 202 -60.68 -29.99 3.73
CA ASP A 202 -60.37 -28.69 3.13
C ASP A 202 -59.19 -28.77 2.15
N LYS A 203 -59.52 -28.71 0.84
CA LYS A 203 -58.54 -28.78 -0.25
C LYS A 203 -57.62 -27.55 -0.33
N GLU A 204 -58.07 -26.35 0.07
CA GLU A 204 -57.28 -25.15 0.00
C GLU A 204 -56.19 -25.15 1.08
N LYS A 205 -56.60 -25.53 2.31
CA LYS A 205 -55.66 -25.69 3.43
C LYS A 205 -54.60 -26.77 3.10
N PHE A 206 -55.06 -27.92 2.58
CA PHE A 206 -54.16 -29.00 2.15
C PHE A 206 -53.12 -28.55 1.10
N ASN A 207 -53.53 -27.76 0.09
CA ASN A 207 -52.63 -27.25 -0.93
C ASN A 207 -51.65 -26.20 -0.35
N ALA A 208 -52.09 -25.38 0.56
CA ALA A 208 -51.23 -24.38 1.25
C ALA A 208 -50.15 -25.11 2.09
N ASP A 209 -50.56 -26.11 2.90
CA ASP A 209 -49.63 -26.89 3.72
C ASP A 209 -48.63 -27.65 2.86
N LYS A 210 -49.09 -28.19 1.70
CA LYS A 210 -48.21 -28.85 0.71
C LYS A 210 -47.15 -27.89 0.12
N GLN A 211 -47.53 -26.66 -0.17
CA GLN A 211 -46.59 -25.66 -0.68
C GLN A 211 -45.59 -25.25 0.42
N ALA A 212 -46.08 -25.01 1.64
CA ALA A 212 -45.22 -24.69 2.78
C ALA A 212 -44.20 -25.82 3.05
N PHE A 213 -44.64 -27.07 3.05
CA PHE A 213 -43.75 -28.24 3.20
C PHE A 213 -42.68 -28.30 2.11
N LYS A 214 -43.06 -28.12 0.84
CA LYS A 214 -42.10 -28.10 -0.28
C LYS A 214 -41.06 -26.97 -0.13
N GLN A 215 -41.53 -25.80 0.29
CA GLN A 215 -40.64 -24.64 0.49
C GLN A 215 -39.64 -24.87 1.63
N GLN A 216 -40.13 -25.40 2.78
CA GLN A 216 -39.26 -25.71 3.92
C GLN A 216 -38.24 -26.81 3.55
N LYS A 217 -38.66 -27.83 2.78
CA LYS A 217 -37.74 -28.86 2.30
C LYS A 217 -36.68 -28.31 1.35
N ALA A 218 -37.06 -27.45 0.43
CA ALA A 218 -36.12 -26.79 -0.47
C ALA A 218 -35.09 -25.94 0.31
N THR A 219 -35.54 -25.13 1.29
CA THR A 219 -34.67 -24.32 2.15
C THR A 219 -33.71 -25.19 2.96
N LEU A 220 -34.17 -26.34 3.47
CA LEU A 220 -33.31 -27.28 4.18
C LEU A 220 -32.20 -27.85 3.28
N GLU A 221 -32.55 -28.25 2.06
CA GLU A 221 -31.59 -28.81 1.10
C GLU A 221 -30.57 -27.74 0.65
N GLU A 222 -31.01 -26.50 0.40
CA GLU A 222 -30.12 -25.40 0.06
C GLU A 222 -29.10 -25.15 1.17
N GLU A 223 -29.54 -25.08 2.43
CA GLU A 223 -28.65 -24.87 3.56
C GLU A 223 -27.70 -26.05 3.80
N ARG A 224 -28.21 -27.29 3.62
CA ARG A 224 -27.36 -28.49 3.70
C ARG A 224 -26.24 -28.44 2.67
N GLN A 225 -26.53 -28.02 1.43
CA GLN A 225 -25.54 -27.88 0.38
C GLN A 225 -24.49 -26.79 0.71
N ILE A 226 -24.91 -25.65 1.26
CA ILE A 226 -23.97 -24.57 1.68
C ILE A 226 -23.01 -25.10 2.74
N ARG A 227 -23.52 -25.76 3.78
CA ARG A 227 -22.70 -26.31 4.87
C ARG A 227 -21.76 -27.42 4.40
N LEU A 228 -22.19 -28.26 3.44
CA LEU A 228 -21.31 -29.26 2.82
C LEU A 228 -20.16 -28.63 2.04
N ASN A 229 -20.41 -27.55 1.30
CA ASN A 229 -19.35 -26.83 0.56
C ASN A 229 -18.29 -26.18 1.46
N ILE A 230 -18.59 -25.94 2.74
CA ILE A 230 -17.58 -25.41 3.70
C ILE A 230 -16.65 -26.54 4.16
N VAL A 231 -17.10 -27.79 4.16
CA VAL A 231 -16.34 -28.95 4.69
C VAL A 231 -15.48 -29.62 3.62
N GLN A 232 -15.80 -29.42 2.35
CA GLN A 232 -15.00 -29.91 1.21
C GLN A 232 -13.78 -29.05 0.95
#